data_3ddfa7ad15ce120154944ce830015834
#
_entry.id   3ddfa7ad15ce120154944ce830015834
#
_cell.length_a   1.000
_cell.length_b   1.000
_cell.length_c   1.000
_cell.angle_alpha   90.00
_cell.angle_beta   90.00
_cell.angle_gamma   90.00
#
_symmetry.space_group_name_H-M   'P 1'
#
loop_
_entity.id
_entity.type
_entity.pdbx_description
1 polymer ?
#
loop_
_entity_poly.entity_id
_entity_poly.type
_entity_poly.pdbx_seq_one_letter_code
_entity_poly.pdbx_strand_id
1 'polypeptide(L)'
;RDIAAEKGIRVREGVYLGTSGPTFETPAEYRMFRILGADAVGMSTVPEVIVARHSGIRVFGVSVITDLGVEGKIVEVSHEEVQRAANAVQPLMADIFRTMIARLEA
;
A
#
# COMPACT_ATOMS: atom_id res chain seq x y z
N ARG A 1 12.44 6.56 1.68
CA ARG A 1 13.44 5.73 0.96
C ARG A 1 14.69 5.58 1.79
N ASP A 2 15.34 6.65 2.19
CA ASP A 2 16.62 6.64 2.90
C ASP A 2 16.56 5.83 4.20
N ILE A 3 15.52 6.03 5.01
CA ILE A 3 15.29 5.26 6.24
C ILE A 3 15.17 3.75 5.94
N ALA A 4 14.44 3.38 4.91
CA ALA A 4 14.29 1.98 4.52
C ALA A 4 15.64 1.37 4.09
N ALA A 5 16.41 2.12 3.29
CA ALA A 5 17.74 1.70 2.86
C ALA A 5 18.71 1.53 4.06
N GLU A 6 18.74 2.49 4.98
CA GLU A 6 19.55 2.42 6.21
C GLU A 6 19.22 1.17 7.05
N LYS A 7 17.95 0.77 7.06
CA LYS A 7 17.48 -0.40 7.83
C LYS A 7 17.49 -1.71 7.04
N GLY A 8 17.94 -1.72 5.80
CA GLY A 8 17.91 -2.88 4.93
C GLY A 8 16.50 -3.36 4.58
N ILE A 9 15.49 -2.48 4.67
CA ILE A 9 14.09 -2.79 4.35
C ILE A 9 13.85 -2.49 2.88
N ARG A 10 13.41 -3.49 2.13
CA ARG A 10 13.09 -3.32 0.72
C ARG A 10 11.73 -2.65 0.55
N VAL A 11 11.71 -1.46 -0.04
CA VAL A 11 10.50 -0.75 -0.43
C VAL A 11 10.45 -0.52 -1.94
N ARG A 12 9.26 -0.37 -2.47
CA ARG A 12 9.00 -0.02 -3.86
C ARG A 12 8.21 1.28 -3.89
N GLU A 13 8.34 2.02 -4.97
CA GLU A 13 7.48 3.16 -5.27
C GLU A 13 6.55 2.79 -6.40
N GLY A 14 5.32 3.28 -6.36
CA GLY A 14 4.33 2.99 -7.37
C GLY A 14 3.07 3.80 -7.20
N VAL A 15 2.11 3.54 -8.05
CA VAL A 15 0.80 4.19 -8.09
C VAL A 15 -0.21 3.31 -7.38
N TYR A 16 -0.84 3.85 -6.35
CA TYR A 16 -1.95 3.23 -5.65
C TYR A 16 -3.27 3.66 -6.25
N LEU A 17 -4.08 2.70 -6.66
CA LEU A 17 -5.44 2.94 -7.15
C LEU A 17 -6.46 2.60 -6.06
N GLY A 18 -7.30 3.57 -5.73
CA GLY A 18 -8.42 3.35 -4.81
C GLY A 18 -9.63 2.81 -5.53
N THR A 19 -10.23 1.75 -5.00
CA THR A 19 -11.50 1.18 -5.45
C THR A 19 -12.48 1.11 -4.28
N SER A 20 -13.77 1.04 -4.59
CA SER A 20 -14.81 1.05 -3.55
C SER A 20 -14.94 -0.29 -2.80
N GLY A 21 -14.62 -1.38 -3.43
CA GLY A 21 -14.92 -2.69 -2.87
C GLY A 21 -16.43 -3.01 -2.89
N PRO A 22 -16.95 -3.82 -1.96
CA PRO A 22 -16.25 -4.42 -0.80
C PRO A 22 -15.59 -5.78 -1.06
N THR A 23 -15.65 -6.29 -2.28
CA THR A 23 -15.05 -7.58 -2.66
C THR A 23 -13.61 -7.39 -3.14
N PHE A 24 -12.83 -8.46 -3.08
CA PHE A 24 -11.55 -8.52 -3.78
C PHE A 24 -11.74 -8.42 -5.29
N GLU A 25 -10.71 -7.98 -5.97
CA GLU A 25 -10.74 -7.68 -7.39
C GLU A 25 -10.77 -8.98 -8.23
N THR A 26 -11.51 -8.90 -9.31
CA THR A 26 -11.49 -9.94 -10.35
C THR A 26 -10.23 -9.85 -11.22
N PRO A 27 -9.85 -10.92 -11.91
CA PRO A 27 -8.75 -10.85 -12.89
C PRO A 27 -8.94 -9.78 -13.98
N ALA A 28 -10.19 -9.53 -14.38
CA ALA A 28 -10.51 -8.48 -15.35
C ALA A 28 -10.28 -7.08 -14.79
N GLU A 29 -10.63 -6.86 -13.52
CA GLU A 29 -10.37 -5.60 -12.83
C GLU A 29 -8.87 -5.34 -12.68
N TYR A 30 -8.07 -6.33 -12.32
CA TYR A 30 -6.61 -6.18 -12.27
C TYR A 30 -6.02 -5.77 -13.63
N ARG A 31 -6.49 -6.35 -14.73
CA ARG A 31 -6.06 -5.94 -16.08
C ARG A 31 -6.44 -4.49 -16.37
N MET A 32 -7.66 -4.10 -16.05
CA MET A 32 -8.14 -2.72 -16.24
C MET A 32 -7.29 -1.73 -15.43
N PHE A 33 -7.06 -2.00 -14.15
CA PHE A 33 -6.29 -1.13 -13.28
C PHE A 33 -4.84 -0.98 -13.75
N ARG A 34 -4.25 -2.08 -14.24
CA ARG A 34 -2.91 -2.04 -14.81
C ARG A 34 -2.83 -1.15 -16.07
N ILE A 35 -3.82 -1.25 -16.95
CA ILE A 35 -3.92 -0.39 -18.16
C ILE A 35 -4.04 1.07 -17.76
N LEU A 36 -4.74 1.40 -16.67
CA LEU A 36 -4.84 2.73 -16.11
C LEU A 36 -3.55 3.23 -15.43
N GLY A 37 -2.55 2.37 -15.29
CA GLY A 37 -1.25 2.74 -14.73
C GLY A 37 -1.10 2.47 -13.24
N ALA A 38 -1.96 1.66 -12.64
CA ALA A 38 -1.84 1.26 -11.24
C ALA A 38 -0.78 0.18 -11.03
N ASP A 39 -0.04 0.29 -9.94
CA ASP A 39 0.91 -0.72 -9.45
C ASP A 39 0.34 -1.50 -8.25
N ALA A 40 -0.53 -0.88 -7.50
CA ALA A 40 -1.23 -1.46 -6.36
C ALA A 40 -2.68 -0.99 -6.32
N VAL A 41 -3.54 -1.79 -5.72
CA VAL A 41 -4.97 -1.46 -5.53
C VAL A 41 -5.39 -1.73 -4.10
N GLY A 42 -6.31 -0.95 -3.61
CA GLY A 42 -6.93 -1.16 -2.30
C GLY A 42 -8.17 -0.28 -2.12
N MET A 43 -8.82 -0.41 -0.97
CA MET A 43 -10.13 0.19 -0.67
C MET A 43 -10.03 1.38 0.30
N SER A 44 -8.82 1.90 0.53
CA SER A 44 -8.55 2.97 1.50
C SER A 44 -7.64 4.04 0.91
N THR A 45 -7.10 4.89 1.74
CA THR A 45 -5.97 5.78 1.45
C THR A 45 -6.32 6.98 0.57
N VAL A 46 -6.95 6.78 -0.58
CA VAL A 46 -7.21 7.86 -1.55
C VAL A 46 -8.12 8.96 -0.98
N PRO A 47 -9.26 8.66 -0.34
CA PRO A 47 -10.10 9.70 0.28
C PRO A 47 -9.35 10.51 1.34
N GLU A 48 -8.57 9.85 2.18
CA GLU A 48 -7.77 10.49 3.23
C GLU A 48 -6.70 11.40 2.64
N VAL A 49 -6.03 10.97 1.58
CA VAL A 49 -5.02 11.77 0.86
C VAL A 49 -5.64 13.01 0.23
N ILE A 50 -6.81 12.87 -0.39
CA ILE A 50 -7.52 14.01 -1.00
C ILE A 50 -7.82 15.08 0.05
N VAL A 51 -8.39 14.70 1.18
CA VAL A 51 -8.75 15.63 2.26
C VAL A 51 -7.49 16.25 2.88
N ALA A 52 -6.47 15.46 3.17
CA ALA A 52 -5.23 15.96 3.75
C ALA A 52 -4.54 16.97 2.83
N ARG A 53 -4.46 16.66 1.53
CA ARG A 53 -3.84 17.58 0.55
C ARG A 53 -4.65 18.85 0.35
N HIS A 54 -5.96 18.74 0.32
CA HIS A 54 -6.84 19.92 0.28
C HIS A 54 -6.63 20.83 1.50
N SER A 55 -6.38 20.24 2.66
CA SER A 55 -6.12 20.96 3.92
C SER A 55 -4.66 21.42 4.07
N GLY A 56 -3.81 21.27 3.05
CA GLY A 56 -2.41 21.70 3.10
C GLY A 56 -1.48 20.78 3.91
N ILE A 57 -1.95 19.61 4.32
CA ILE A 57 -1.19 18.64 5.11
C ILE A 57 -0.25 17.85 4.19
N ARG A 58 0.99 17.68 4.61
CA ARG A 58 1.93 16.76 3.94
C ARG A 58 1.52 15.32 4.19
N VAL A 59 1.59 14.50 3.16
CA VAL A 59 1.16 13.10 3.22
C VAL A 59 2.32 12.18 2.89
N PHE A 60 2.47 11.15 3.68
CA PHE A 60 3.28 9.97 3.39
C PHE A 60 2.37 8.74 3.49
N GLY A 61 2.42 7.88 2.48
CA GLY A 61 1.66 6.63 2.44
C GLY A 61 2.56 5.45 2.19
N VAL A 62 2.27 4.33 2.85
CA VAL A 62 2.90 3.04 2.61
C VAL A 62 1.84 1.96 2.66
N SER A 63 1.93 1.01 1.75
CA SER A 63 1.01 -0.13 1.71
C SER A 63 1.80 -1.43 1.79
N VAL A 64 1.24 -2.39 2.50
CA VAL A 64 1.72 -3.77 2.49
C VAL A 64 1.04 -4.50 1.36
N ILE A 65 1.81 -5.08 0.46
CA ILE A 65 1.27 -5.93 -0.60
C ILE A 65 1.04 -7.33 -0.01
N THR A 66 -0.21 -7.73 0.02
CA THR A 66 -0.64 -8.99 0.66
C THR A 66 -0.81 -10.13 -0.32
N ASP A 67 -1.13 -9.80 -1.57
CA ASP A 67 -1.37 -10.76 -2.66
C ASP A 67 -1.02 -10.11 -4.01
N LEU A 68 -0.94 -10.93 -5.04
CA LEU A 68 -0.52 -10.49 -6.37
C LEU A 68 -1.68 -10.60 -7.37
N GLY A 69 -2.10 -9.48 -7.92
CA GLY A 69 -3.04 -9.38 -9.04
C GLY A 69 -2.39 -9.55 -10.42
N VAL A 70 -1.32 -10.33 -10.50
CA VAL A 70 -0.58 -10.56 -11.74
C VAL A 70 -1.13 -11.79 -12.45
N GLU A 71 -1.36 -11.68 -13.75
CA GLU A 71 -1.85 -12.80 -14.58
C GLU A 71 -0.98 -14.04 -14.37
N GLY A 72 -1.62 -15.19 -14.19
CA GLY A 72 -0.98 -16.45 -13.83
C GLY A 72 -0.54 -16.61 -12.38
N LYS A 73 -0.68 -15.57 -11.56
CA LYS A 73 -0.34 -15.56 -10.13
C LYS A 73 -1.53 -15.20 -9.22
N ILE A 74 -2.69 -14.97 -9.81
CA ILE A 74 -3.91 -14.66 -9.06
C ILE A 74 -4.40 -15.94 -8.41
N VAL A 75 -4.49 -15.95 -7.09
CA VAL A 75 -5.05 -17.03 -6.29
C VAL A 75 -6.18 -16.48 -5.42
N GLU A 76 -7.14 -17.33 -5.09
CA GLU A 76 -8.15 -16.95 -4.10
C GLU A 76 -7.49 -16.77 -2.75
N VAL A 77 -7.74 -15.63 -2.12
CA VAL A 77 -7.18 -15.29 -0.81
C VAL A 77 -8.32 -15.06 0.20
N SER A 78 -8.11 -15.52 1.42
CA SER A 78 -9.01 -15.23 2.52
C SER A 78 -8.59 -13.95 3.25
N HIS A 79 -9.53 -13.37 4.01
CA HIS A 79 -9.23 -12.21 4.86
C HIS A 79 -8.15 -12.52 5.90
N GLU A 80 -8.13 -13.74 6.43
CA GLU A 80 -7.13 -14.21 7.39
C GLU A 80 -5.73 -14.30 6.78
N GLU A 81 -5.63 -14.69 5.50
CA GLU A 81 -4.34 -14.71 4.79
C GLU A 81 -3.81 -13.31 4.55
N VAL A 82 -4.68 -12.37 4.18
CA VAL A 82 -4.33 -10.95 4.06
C VAL A 82 -3.82 -10.41 5.39
N GLN A 83 -4.50 -10.69 6.49
CA GLN A 83 -4.06 -10.26 7.82
C GLN A 83 -2.72 -10.89 8.23
N ARG A 84 -2.50 -12.16 7.94
CA ARG A 84 -1.20 -12.81 8.22
C ARG A 84 -0.06 -12.15 7.47
N ALA A 85 -0.24 -11.88 6.18
CA ALA A 85 0.77 -11.18 5.37
C ALA A 85 1.05 -9.78 5.91
N ALA A 86 0.02 -9.03 6.28
CA ALA A 86 0.14 -7.70 6.87
C ALA A 86 0.89 -7.73 8.21
N ASN A 87 0.54 -8.67 9.10
CA ASN A 87 1.16 -8.80 10.41
C ASN A 87 2.65 -9.17 10.33
N ALA A 88 3.06 -9.95 9.33
CA ALA A 88 4.46 -10.31 9.12
C ALA A 88 5.33 -9.09 8.76
N VAL A 89 4.76 -8.08 8.12
CA VAL A 89 5.49 -6.87 7.66
C VAL A 89 5.32 -5.70 8.64
N GLN A 90 4.30 -5.72 9.48
CA GLN A 90 3.98 -4.64 10.41
C GLN A 90 5.15 -4.14 11.25
N PRO A 91 6.02 -4.97 11.84
CA PRO A 91 7.15 -4.47 12.62
C PRO A 91 8.13 -3.63 11.81
N LEU A 92 8.37 -4.01 10.54
CA LEU A 92 9.25 -3.27 9.63
C LEU A 92 8.64 -1.91 9.26
N MET A 93 7.35 -1.90 8.98
CA MET A 93 6.61 -0.68 8.67
C MET A 93 6.58 0.26 9.87
N ALA A 94 6.31 -0.26 11.07
CA ALA A 94 6.31 0.52 12.31
C ALA A 94 7.68 1.15 12.59
N ASP A 95 8.76 0.45 12.30
CA ASP A 95 10.12 0.96 12.48
C ASP A 95 10.43 2.12 11.52
N ILE A 96 9.99 2.03 10.27
CA ILE A 96 10.09 3.14 9.31
C ILE A 96 9.33 4.37 9.83
N PHE A 97 8.09 4.20 10.28
CA PHE A 97 7.27 5.31 10.79
C PHE A 97 7.88 5.96 12.02
N ARG A 98 8.31 5.18 13.00
CA ARG A 98 8.93 5.72 14.22
C ARG A 98 10.17 6.53 13.90
N THR A 99 11.02 6.03 13.04
CA THR A 99 12.25 6.72 12.63
C THR A 99 11.94 8.00 11.86
N MET A 100 10.96 7.94 10.95
CA MET A 100 10.54 9.11 10.19
C MET A 100 9.98 10.20 11.11
N ILE A 101 9.09 9.84 12.03
CA ILE A 101 8.49 10.78 12.98
C ILE A 101 9.57 11.43 13.86
N ALA A 102 10.53 10.63 14.35
CA ALA A 102 11.62 11.13 15.17
C ALA A 102 12.55 12.11 14.41
N ARG A 103 12.61 12.02 13.09
CA ARG A 103 13.42 12.90 12.23
C ARG A 103 12.65 14.10 11.67
N LEU A 104 11.34 14.16 11.87
CA LEU A 104 10.57 15.35 11.48
C LEU A 104 10.91 16.49 12.44
N GLU A 105 11.44 17.54 11.87
CA GLU A 105 11.55 18.82 12.62
C GLU A 105 10.15 19.39 12.83
N ALA A 106 9.93 19.88 14.01
CA ALA A 106 8.67 20.52 14.41
C ALA A 106 8.39 21.79 13.58
#